data_e2b7eeec014fde6ae23a6a751d2178df
#
_entry.id   e2b7eeec014fde6ae23a6a751d2178df
#
_cell.length_a   1.000
_cell.length_b   1.000
_cell.length_c   1.000
_cell.angle_alpha   90.00
_cell.angle_beta   90.00
_cell.angle_gamma   90.00
#
_symmetry.space_group_name_H-M   'P 1'
#
loop_
_entity.id
_entity.type
_entity.pdbx_description
1 polymer ?
#
loop_
_entity_poly.entity_id
_entity_poly.type
_entity_poly.pdbx_seq_one_letter_code
_entity_poly.pdbx_strand_id
1 'polypeptide(L)'
;LQATLASLEGAEHGTVFGSGVAAITAVVSTLKSGDLVMAEENIYGCTFRLFDQVFAKFGVTIEYLDLTRSENIAQIGERRPTMVWIESPTNPLLKIIDIAALAKASHAAGACLLVDNTCASSYLQRPIELGADLSLLSTTKYSNGHSDCLGGAVCTNDEGWQEKMLFAQKALGLNPSPFDAWLISRGAKTQALRMERHCSNALAMAEFLERESGAPL
;
A
#
# COMPACT_ATOMS: atom_id res chain seq x y z
N LEU A 1 -16.90 -1.96 -8.26
CA LEU A 1 -15.45 -1.74 -8.16
C LEU A 1 -14.90 -2.25 -6.82
N GLN A 2 -15.51 -1.90 -5.66
CA GLN A 2 -15.04 -2.32 -4.34
C GLN A 2 -14.90 -3.85 -4.24
N ALA A 3 -15.96 -4.59 -4.55
CA ALA A 3 -15.93 -6.07 -4.53
C ALA A 3 -14.89 -6.66 -5.51
N THR A 4 -14.69 -6.01 -6.67
CA THR A 4 -13.68 -6.46 -7.64
C THR A 4 -12.26 -6.31 -7.08
N LEU A 5 -11.94 -5.14 -6.49
CA LEU A 5 -10.61 -4.90 -5.92
C LEU A 5 -10.35 -5.76 -4.70
N ALA A 6 -11.33 -5.92 -3.81
CA ALA A 6 -11.24 -6.84 -2.68
C ALA A 6 -10.92 -8.27 -3.15
N SER A 7 -11.69 -8.79 -4.11
CA SER A 7 -11.46 -10.13 -4.67
C SER A 7 -10.06 -10.28 -5.31
N LEU A 8 -9.57 -9.26 -6.01
CA LEU A 8 -8.23 -9.28 -6.60
C LEU A 8 -7.13 -9.32 -5.53
N GLU A 9 -7.30 -8.59 -4.43
CA GLU A 9 -6.37 -8.56 -3.29
C GLU A 9 -6.50 -9.77 -2.34
N GLY A 10 -7.45 -10.69 -2.59
CA GLY A 10 -7.72 -11.81 -1.69
C GLY A 10 -8.39 -11.37 -0.38
N ALA A 11 -9.13 -10.27 -0.40
CA ALA A 11 -9.79 -9.68 0.76
C ALA A 11 -11.32 -9.82 0.68
N GLU A 12 -11.99 -9.80 1.84
CA GLU A 12 -13.44 -9.81 1.95
C GLU A 12 -14.05 -8.42 1.70
N HIS A 13 -13.33 -7.38 2.11
CA HIS A 13 -13.79 -6.00 2.06
C HIS A 13 -12.86 -5.11 1.26
N GLY A 14 -13.43 -4.11 0.60
CA GLY A 14 -12.69 -3.08 -0.10
C GLY A 14 -13.43 -1.75 -0.05
N THR A 15 -12.70 -0.67 0.19
CA THR A 15 -13.22 0.71 0.11
C THR A 15 -12.41 1.48 -0.92
N VAL A 16 -13.09 2.21 -1.81
CA VAL A 16 -12.46 3.00 -2.88
C VAL A 16 -12.45 4.48 -2.56
N PHE A 17 -11.44 5.18 -3.07
CA PHE A 17 -11.16 6.59 -2.78
C PHE A 17 -10.82 7.34 -4.07
N GLY A 18 -10.95 8.67 -4.04
CA GLY A 18 -10.67 9.54 -5.19
C GLY A 18 -9.22 9.59 -5.65
N SER A 19 -8.27 9.08 -4.84
CA SER A 19 -6.85 8.93 -5.20
C SER A 19 -6.14 7.99 -4.23
N GLY A 20 -4.92 7.56 -4.57
CA GLY A 20 -4.07 6.83 -3.63
C GLY A 20 -3.78 7.63 -2.36
N VAL A 21 -3.53 8.94 -2.49
CA VAL A 21 -3.31 9.82 -1.32
C VAL A 21 -4.58 9.94 -0.48
N ALA A 22 -5.78 9.94 -1.08
CA ALA A 22 -7.04 9.91 -0.34
C ALA A 22 -7.20 8.60 0.45
N ALA A 23 -6.77 7.46 -0.11
CA ALA A 23 -6.75 6.17 0.60
C ALA A 23 -5.77 6.21 1.79
N ILE A 24 -4.55 6.75 1.59
CA ILE A 24 -3.58 6.96 2.68
C ILE A 24 -4.18 7.85 3.76
N THR A 25 -4.77 8.98 3.38
CA THR A 25 -5.42 9.92 4.31
C THR A 25 -6.52 9.25 5.14
N ALA A 26 -7.34 8.40 4.51
CA ALA A 26 -8.39 7.67 5.21
C ALA A 26 -7.81 6.76 6.31
N VAL A 27 -6.75 6.02 6.02
CA VAL A 27 -6.10 5.15 7.02
C VAL A 27 -5.47 5.99 8.13
N VAL A 28 -4.66 6.99 7.79
CA VAL A 28 -3.93 7.78 8.79
C VAL A 28 -4.89 8.60 9.67
N SER A 29 -6.07 8.99 9.14
CA SER A 29 -7.11 9.69 9.91
C SER A 29 -7.69 8.86 11.06
N THR A 30 -7.45 7.54 11.09
CA THR A 30 -7.86 6.68 12.20
C THR A 30 -6.91 6.73 13.39
N LEU A 31 -5.70 7.27 13.19
CA LEU A 31 -4.69 7.43 14.24
C LEU A 31 -5.05 8.58 15.19
N LYS A 32 -4.53 8.49 16.41
CA LYS A 32 -4.77 9.45 17.47
C LYS A 32 -3.46 10.13 17.88
N SER A 33 -3.56 11.26 18.57
CA SER A 33 -2.40 11.88 19.21
C SER A 33 -1.75 10.90 20.18
N GLY A 34 -0.44 10.74 20.08
CA GLY A 34 0.37 9.78 20.83
C GLY A 34 0.58 8.44 20.14
N ASP A 35 -0.12 8.15 19.04
CA ASP A 35 0.14 6.94 18.27
C ASP A 35 1.50 7.00 17.58
N LEU A 36 2.15 5.84 17.51
CA LEU A 36 3.41 5.62 16.80
C LEU A 36 3.16 4.81 15.53
N VAL A 37 3.64 5.30 14.41
CA VAL A 37 3.75 4.55 13.14
C VAL A 37 5.21 4.24 12.89
N MET A 38 5.56 2.97 12.74
CA MET A 38 6.87 2.57 12.22
C MET A 38 6.73 2.34 10.71
N ALA A 39 7.44 3.15 9.93
CA ALA A 39 7.33 3.13 8.48
C ALA A 39 8.66 2.70 7.83
N GLU A 40 8.56 1.97 6.71
CA GLU A 40 9.73 1.79 5.83
C GLU A 40 10.31 3.15 5.42
N GLU A 41 11.63 3.28 5.42
CA GLU A 41 12.29 4.55 5.08
C GLU A 41 12.13 4.95 3.60
N ASN A 42 11.94 3.98 2.72
CA ASN A 42 11.73 4.18 1.29
C ASN A 42 10.25 3.99 0.95
N ILE A 43 9.46 5.03 1.15
CA ILE A 43 8.03 5.07 0.81
C ILE A 43 7.75 6.18 -0.19
N TYR A 44 6.58 6.08 -0.83
CA TYR A 44 6.11 7.09 -1.78
C TYR A 44 6.19 8.52 -1.19
N GLY A 45 6.80 9.45 -1.93
CA GLY A 45 7.08 10.80 -1.44
C GLY A 45 5.85 11.61 -1.01
N CYS A 46 4.63 11.29 -1.51
CA CYS A 46 3.42 11.93 -0.99
C CYS A 46 2.99 11.32 0.35
N THR A 47 3.24 10.02 0.59
CA THR A 47 3.03 9.39 1.91
C THR A 47 3.93 10.06 2.94
N PHE A 48 5.22 10.19 2.63
CA PHE A 48 6.18 10.90 3.48
C PHE A 48 5.72 12.33 3.80
N ARG A 49 5.34 13.12 2.78
CA ARG A 49 4.86 14.49 2.99
C ARG A 49 3.58 14.55 3.83
N LEU A 50 2.68 13.60 3.63
CA LEU A 50 1.44 13.54 4.39
C LEU A 50 1.73 13.25 5.86
N PHE A 51 2.63 12.32 6.15
CA PHE A 51 3.06 11.99 7.50
C PHE A 51 3.73 13.18 8.19
N ASP A 52 4.78 13.73 7.60
CA ASP A 52 5.62 14.75 8.23
C ASP A 52 4.99 16.14 8.27
N GLN A 53 4.27 16.51 7.22
CA GLN A 53 3.79 17.90 7.09
C GLN A 53 2.32 18.08 7.50
N VAL A 54 1.55 17.00 7.58
CA VAL A 54 0.15 17.04 7.94
C VAL A 54 -0.10 16.34 9.27
N PHE A 55 0.12 15.04 9.35
CA PHE A 55 -0.30 14.24 10.50
C PHE A 55 0.61 14.36 11.73
N ALA A 56 1.90 14.65 11.56
CA ALA A 56 2.77 14.99 12.69
C ALA A 56 2.24 16.17 13.52
N LYS A 57 1.52 17.12 12.89
CA LYS A 57 0.89 18.26 13.59
C LYS A 57 -0.25 17.86 14.52
N PHE A 58 -0.82 16.67 14.31
CA PHE A 58 -1.90 16.11 15.13
C PHE A 58 -1.37 15.19 16.25
N GLY A 59 -0.05 15.18 16.46
CA GLY A 59 0.58 14.42 17.54
C GLY A 59 0.81 12.94 17.21
N VAL A 60 0.75 12.55 15.95
CA VAL A 60 1.17 11.22 15.50
C VAL A 60 2.68 11.23 15.31
N THR A 61 3.37 10.25 15.85
CA THR A 61 4.82 10.08 15.72
C THR A 61 5.10 9.09 14.59
N ILE A 62 6.04 9.44 13.70
CA ILE A 62 6.47 8.55 12.62
C ILE A 62 7.95 8.24 12.81
N GLU A 63 8.31 6.96 12.86
CA GLU A 63 9.69 6.48 12.87
C GLU A 63 9.96 5.74 11.56
N TYR A 64 10.99 6.19 10.82
CA TYR A 64 11.40 5.58 9.55
C TYR A 64 12.57 4.64 9.76
N LEU A 65 12.47 3.43 9.24
CA LEU A 65 13.46 2.36 9.41
C LEU A 65 13.57 1.55 8.13
N ASP A 66 14.75 1.03 7.84
CA ASP A 66 14.93 0.00 6.80
C ASP A 66 14.35 -1.33 7.29
N LEU A 67 13.09 -1.60 6.95
CA LEU A 67 12.35 -2.80 7.37
C LEU A 67 12.68 -4.05 6.54
N THR A 68 13.70 -3.99 5.68
CA THR A 68 14.32 -5.20 5.10
C THR A 68 15.27 -5.89 6.09
N ARG A 69 15.68 -5.20 7.17
CA ARG A 69 16.64 -5.68 8.14
C ARG A 69 15.98 -6.31 9.35
N SER A 70 16.39 -7.52 9.69
CA SER A 70 15.83 -8.28 10.82
C SER A 70 15.99 -7.58 12.18
N GLU A 71 17.10 -6.84 12.37
CA GLU A 71 17.33 -6.04 13.57
C GLU A 71 16.31 -4.90 13.73
N ASN A 72 15.85 -4.32 12.64
CA ASN A 72 14.82 -3.27 12.67
C ASN A 72 13.43 -3.87 12.86
N ILE A 73 13.16 -5.05 12.28
CA ILE A 73 11.91 -5.78 12.53
C ILE A 73 11.78 -6.13 14.03
N ALA A 74 12.87 -6.52 14.68
CA ALA A 74 12.87 -6.83 16.11
C ALA A 74 12.46 -5.63 16.99
N GLN A 75 12.74 -4.40 16.57
CA GLN A 75 12.35 -3.18 17.29
C GLN A 75 10.83 -3.00 17.38
N ILE A 76 10.05 -3.61 16.50
CA ILE A 76 8.56 -3.55 16.53
C ILE A 76 8.06 -4.07 17.89
N GLY A 77 8.64 -5.18 18.38
CA GLY A 77 8.27 -5.75 19.68
C GLY A 77 8.58 -4.84 20.87
N GLU A 78 9.66 -4.09 20.79
CA GLU A 78 10.12 -3.16 21.85
C GLU A 78 9.31 -1.85 21.83
N ARG A 79 9.10 -1.29 20.65
CA ARG A 79 8.45 0.01 20.41
C ARG A 79 6.93 -0.05 20.51
N ARG A 80 6.33 -1.20 20.20
CA ARG A 80 4.88 -1.44 20.16
C ARG A 80 4.12 -0.33 19.43
N PRO A 81 4.39 -0.14 18.13
CA PRO A 81 3.69 0.88 17.36
C PRO A 81 2.20 0.55 17.25
N THR A 82 1.38 1.57 16.99
CA THR A 82 -0.03 1.38 16.62
C THR A 82 -0.13 0.76 15.23
N MET A 83 0.79 1.15 14.33
CA MET A 83 0.79 0.70 12.94
C MET A 83 2.22 0.51 12.43
N VAL A 84 2.42 -0.53 11.63
CA VAL A 84 3.59 -0.72 10.77
C VAL A 84 3.16 -0.43 9.35
N TRP A 85 3.87 0.47 8.66
CA TRP A 85 3.56 0.90 7.30
C TRP A 85 4.69 0.55 6.36
N ILE A 86 4.42 -0.26 5.36
CA ILE A 86 5.41 -0.59 4.33
C ILE A 86 4.87 -0.40 2.92
N GLU A 87 5.78 -0.25 1.99
CA GLU A 87 5.58 -0.38 0.55
C GLU A 87 6.52 -1.49 0.05
N SER A 88 6.00 -2.48 -0.66
CA SER A 88 6.84 -3.58 -1.19
C SER A 88 6.30 -4.03 -2.55
N PRO A 89 7.11 -3.87 -3.63
CA PRO A 89 8.44 -3.23 -3.71
C PRO A 89 8.41 -1.75 -3.30
N THR A 90 9.50 -1.25 -2.67
CA THR A 90 9.57 0.16 -2.23
C THR A 90 9.73 1.13 -3.41
N ASN A 91 9.32 2.39 -3.23
CA ASN A 91 9.52 3.43 -4.23
C ASN A 91 10.48 4.52 -3.67
N PRO A 92 11.65 4.79 -4.30
CA PRO A 92 12.01 4.38 -5.67
C PRO A 92 12.96 3.18 -5.76
N LEU A 93 13.44 2.62 -4.65
CA LEU A 93 14.58 1.69 -4.66
C LEU A 93 14.22 0.23 -4.95
N LEU A 94 12.92 -0.10 -5.06
CA LEU A 94 12.40 -1.43 -5.35
C LEU A 94 12.88 -2.53 -4.37
N LYS A 95 13.17 -2.17 -3.12
CA LYS A 95 13.49 -3.14 -2.08
C LYS A 95 12.28 -4.06 -1.86
N ILE A 96 12.54 -5.33 -1.68
CA ILE A 96 11.52 -6.34 -1.36
C ILE A 96 11.56 -6.61 0.15
N ILE A 97 10.40 -6.55 0.78
CA ILE A 97 10.23 -6.73 2.22
C ILE A 97 9.46 -8.03 2.46
N ASP A 98 9.89 -8.81 3.45
CA ASP A 98 9.18 -10.02 3.88
C ASP A 98 7.91 -9.65 4.67
N ILE A 99 6.78 -9.60 3.95
CA ILE A 99 5.48 -9.23 4.52
C ILE A 99 5.06 -10.22 5.62
N ALA A 100 5.30 -11.52 5.42
CA ALA A 100 4.88 -12.53 6.40
C ALA A 100 5.66 -12.43 7.72
N ALA A 101 6.96 -12.16 7.64
CA ALA A 101 7.79 -11.91 8.82
C ALA A 101 7.33 -10.65 9.57
N LEU A 102 7.03 -9.57 8.82
CA LEU A 102 6.51 -8.33 9.41
C LEU A 102 5.12 -8.50 10.00
N ALA A 103 4.22 -9.22 9.35
CA ALA A 103 2.89 -9.52 9.89
C ALA A 103 3.00 -10.21 11.26
N LYS A 104 3.84 -11.22 11.34
CA LYS A 104 4.09 -11.93 12.61
C LYS A 104 4.63 -11.01 13.71
N ALA A 105 5.59 -10.15 13.39
CA ALA A 105 6.18 -9.23 14.35
C ALA A 105 5.17 -8.15 14.77
N SER A 106 4.42 -7.58 13.83
CA SER A 106 3.39 -6.57 14.07
C SER A 106 2.29 -7.11 14.97
N HIS A 107 1.74 -8.27 14.65
CA HIS A 107 0.67 -8.89 15.45
C HIS A 107 1.14 -9.27 16.86
N ALA A 108 2.37 -9.76 17.01
CA ALA A 108 2.94 -10.04 18.33
C ALA A 108 3.08 -8.77 19.20
N ALA A 109 3.25 -7.61 18.58
CA ALA A 109 3.31 -6.31 19.25
C ALA A 109 1.92 -5.67 19.43
N GLY A 110 0.86 -6.21 18.84
CA GLY A 110 -0.49 -5.64 18.80
C GLY A 110 -0.65 -4.50 17.79
N ALA A 111 0.26 -4.42 16.81
CA ALA A 111 0.26 -3.42 15.76
C ALA A 111 -0.51 -3.89 14.52
N CYS A 112 -1.15 -2.95 13.81
CA CYS A 112 -1.72 -3.17 12.48
C CYS A 112 -0.62 -3.12 11.43
N LEU A 113 -0.54 -4.10 10.52
CA LEU A 113 0.34 -4.04 9.35
C LEU A 113 -0.43 -3.55 8.13
N LEU A 114 0.01 -2.41 7.58
CA LEU A 114 -0.44 -1.92 6.28
C LEU A 114 0.67 -2.11 5.23
N VAL A 115 0.27 -2.63 4.07
CA VAL A 115 1.14 -2.75 2.89
C VAL A 115 0.58 -1.92 1.74
N ASP A 116 1.35 -0.95 1.27
CA ASP A 116 1.08 -0.32 -0.02
C ASP A 116 1.53 -1.26 -1.15
N ASN A 117 0.55 -1.87 -1.81
CA ASN A 117 0.73 -2.89 -2.84
C ASN A 117 0.73 -2.29 -4.27
N THR A 118 0.86 -0.97 -4.38
CA THR A 118 0.71 -0.27 -5.66
C THR A 118 1.71 -0.76 -6.71
N CYS A 119 2.98 -0.96 -6.33
CA CYS A 119 4.04 -1.34 -7.26
C CYS A 119 3.94 -2.80 -7.74
N ALA A 120 3.58 -3.73 -6.85
CA ALA A 120 3.40 -5.13 -7.23
C ALA A 120 2.05 -5.38 -7.91
N SER A 121 1.03 -4.65 -7.50
CA SER A 121 -0.38 -4.93 -7.83
C SER A 121 -0.88 -6.28 -7.30
N SER A 122 -2.19 -6.46 -7.28
CA SER A 122 -2.83 -7.72 -6.88
C SER A 122 -2.48 -8.93 -7.77
N TYR A 123 -1.88 -8.68 -8.92
CA TYR A 123 -1.45 -9.74 -9.83
C TYR A 123 -0.17 -10.44 -9.35
N LEU A 124 0.81 -9.68 -8.86
CA LEU A 124 2.10 -10.23 -8.42
C LEU A 124 2.14 -10.55 -6.93
N GLN A 125 1.37 -9.82 -6.13
CA GLN A 125 1.42 -9.93 -4.66
C GLN A 125 0.05 -9.65 -4.06
N ARG A 126 -0.31 -10.43 -3.04
CA ARG A 126 -1.54 -10.28 -2.26
C ARG A 126 -1.19 -10.18 -0.77
N PRO A 127 -0.99 -8.97 -0.26
CA PRO A 127 -0.54 -8.77 1.12
C PRO A 127 -1.45 -9.39 2.17
N ILE A 128 -2.77 -9.39 1.94
CA ILE A 128 -3.74 -9.98 2.87
C ILE A 128 -3.50 -11.49 3.04
N GLU A 129 -3.21 -12.21 1.96
CA GLU A 129 -2.88 -13.64 2.02
C GLU A 129 -1.54 -13.90 2.72
N LEU A 130 -0.66 -12.89 2.79
CA LEU A 130 0.63 -12.94 3.50
C LEU A 130 0.55 -12.44 4.95
N GLY A 131 -0.66 -12.11 5.43
CA GLY A 131 -0.92 -11.74 6.81
C GLY A 131 -1.00 -10.24 7.08
N ALA A 132 -0.99 -9.38 6.07
CA ALA A 132 -1.25 -7.95 6.28
C ALA A 132 -2.72 -7.72 6.70
N ASP A 133 -2.95 -6.74 7.56
CA ASP A 133 -4.30 -6.32 7.97
C ASP A 133 -4.96 -5.44 6.91
N LEU A 134 -4.15 -4.60 6.26
CA LEU A 134 -4.59 -3.67 5.23
C LEU A 134 -3.68 -3.78 3.99
N SER A 135 -4.31 -3.91 2.82
CA SER A 135 -3.65 -3.71 1.54
C SER A 135 -4.16 -2.42 0.92
N LEU A 136 -3.24 -1.49 0.61
CA LEU A 136 -3.51 -0.20 0.00
C LEU A 136 -3.05 -0.21 -1.46
N LEU A 137 -3.84 0.39 -2.33
CA LEU A 137 -3.55 0.53 -3.75
C LEU A 137 -3.79 1.97 -4.22
N SER A 138 -2.84 2.55 -4.93
CA SER A 138 -3.16 3.60 -5.88
C SER A 138 -3.71 2.97 -7.17
N THR A 139 -5.03 2.92 -7.29
CA THR A 139 -5.67 2.35 -8.49
C THR A 139 -5.44 3.18 -9.75
N THR A 140 -4.91 4.41 -9.60
CA THR A 140 -4.36 5.26 -10.66
C THR A 140 -3.31 4.53 -11.51
N LYS A 141 -2.58 3.57 -10.91
CA LYS A 141 -1.43 2.89 -11.52
C LYS A 141 -1.87 1.62 -12.26
N TYR A 142 -1.37 0.48 -11.89
CA TYR A 142 -1.58 -0.77 -12.62
C TYR A 142 -3.03 -1.28 -12.61
N SER A 143 -3.82 -1.00 -11.56
CA SER A 143 -5.22 -1.44 -11.52
C SER A 143 -6.03 -0.82 -12.65
N ASN A 144 -5.91 0.49 -12.89
CA ASN A 144 -6.46 1.17 -14.06
C ASN A 144 -5.60 0.89 -15.32
N GLY A 145 -4.30 1.23 -15.24
CA GLY A 145 -3.29 0.91 -16.26
C GLY A 145 -3.33 1.73 -17.54
N HIS A 146 -4.13 2.81 -17.63
CA HIS A 146 -4.32 3.60 -18.84
C HIS A 146 -3.99 5.09 -18.67
N SER A 147 -3.54 5.52 -17.49
CA SER A 147 -3.15 6.91 -17.17
C SER A 147 -4.26 7.96 -17.45
N ASP A 148 -5.51 7.56 -17.35
CA ASP A 148 -6.69 8.37 -17.71
C ASP A 148 -7.65 8.62 -16.53
N CYS A 149 -7.32 8.16 -15.32
CA CYS A 149 -8.10 8.41 -14.10
C CYS A 149 -7.24 8.42 -12.84
N LEU A 150 -7.82 8.91 -11.76
CA LEU A 150 -7.26 8.84 -10.41
C LEU A 150 -8.11 7.93 -9.53
N GLY A 151 -7.47 7.25 -8.60
CA GLY A 151 -8.18 6.46 -7.61
C GLY A 151 -7.27 5.80 -6.60
N GLY A 152 -7.88 5.34 -5.52
CA GLY A 152 -7.24 4.54 -4.48
C GLY A 152 -8.18 3.49 -3.94
N ALA A 153 -7.64 2.51 -3.25
CA ALA A 153 -8.40 1.50 -2.53
C ALA A 153 -7.67 1.06 -1.28
N VAL A 154 -8.43 0.64 -0.27
CA VAL A 154 -7.95 -0.11 0.89
C VAL A 154 -8.78 -1.38 0.98
N CYS A 155 -8.10 -2.53 1.06
CA CYS A 155 -8.71 -3.84 1.18
C CYS A 155 -8.32 -4.49 2.50
N THR A 156 -9.23 -5.26 3.12
CA THR A 156 -9.05 -5.88 4.44
C THR A 156 -10.01 -7.06 4.62
N ASN A 157 -9.70 -7.95 5.58
CA ASN A 157 -10.62 -8.98 6.07
C ASN A 157 -11.26 -8.58 7.42
N ASP A 158 -10.85 -7.47 8.02
CA ASP A 158 -11.35 -7.00 9.30
C ASP A 158 -12.56 -6.06 9.12
N GLU A 159 -13.70 -6.42 9.70
CA GLU A 159 -14.95 -5.65 9.62
C GLU A 159 -14.82 -4.27 10.29
N GLY A 160 -14.06 -4.19 11.38
CA GLY A 160 -13.81 -2.92 12.08
C GLY A 160 -12.96 -1.95 11.25
N TRP A 161 -11.99 -2.47 10.49
CA TRP A 161 -11.25 -1.66 9.52
C TRP A 161 -12.13 -1.23 8.35
N GLN A 162 -12.99 -2.10 7.84
CA GLN A 162 -13.96 -1.75 6.81
C GLN A 162 -14.88 -0.61 7.25
N GLU A 163 -15.42 -0.67 8.47
CA GLU A 163 -16.25 0.39 9.02
C GLU A 163 -15.50 1.73 9.15
N LYS A 164 -14.25 1.70 9.64
CA LYS A 164 -13.39 2.89 9.72
C LYS A 164 -13.13 3.51 8.35
N MET A 165 -12.85 2.69 7.33
CA MET A 165 -12.60 3.17 5.96
C MET A 165 -13.85 3.78 5.34
N LEU A 166 -15.02 3.18 5.52
CA LEU A 166 -16.30 3.73 5.06
C LEU A 166 -16.64 5.04 5.78
N PHE A 167 -16.36 5.11 7.08
CA PHE A 167 -16.55 6.35 7.84
C PHE A 167 -15.63 7.46 7.33
N ALA A 168 -14.32 7.18 7.21
CA ALA A 168 -13.35 8.16 6.72
C ALA A 168 -13.69 8.63 5.30
N GLN A 169 -14.09 7.73 4.41
CA GLN A 169 -14.52 8.06 3.06
C GLN A 169 -15.63 9.11 3.06
N LYS A 170 -16.66 8.92 3.90
CA LYS A 170 -17.82 9.83 3.99
C LYS A 170 -17.48 11.13 4.74
N ALA A 171 -16.85 11.00 5.91
CA ALA A 171 -16.60 12.13 6.81
C ALA A 171 -15.59 13.13 6.23
N LEU A 172 -14.60 12.64 5.49
CA LEU A 172 -13.55 13.47 4.89
C LEU A 172 -13.82 13.81 3.40
N GLY A 173 -14.93 13.29 2.84
CA GLY A 173 -15.29 13.57 1.45
C GLY A 173 -14.32 12.94 0.43
N LEU A 174 -13.78 11.77 0.72
CA LEU A 174 -12.75 11.10 -0.10
C LEU A 174 -13.33 10.19 -1.20
N ASN A 175 -14.58 10.34 -1.54
CA ASN A 175 -15.27 9.49 -2.51
C ASN A 175 -14.64 9.62 -3.92
N PRO A 176 -14.54 8.50 -4.67
CA PRO A 176 -14.14 8.56 -6.07
C PRO A 176 -15.25 9.18 -6.93
N SER A 177 -14.86 9.77 -8.07
CA SER A 177 -15.79 10.10 -9.13
C SER A 177 -16.42 8.82 -9.70
N PRO A 178 -17.72 8.80 -10.03
CA PRO A 178 -18.33 7.65 -10.70
C PRO A 178 -17.68 7.31 -12.04
N PHE A 179 -17.18 8.31 -12.75
CA PHE A 179 -16.50 8.13 -14.03
C PHE A 179 -15.14 7.46 -13.83
N ASP A 180 -14.33 7.91 -12.87
CA ASP A 180 -13.06 7.26 -12.54
C ASP A 180 -13.28 5.82 -12.06
N ALA A 181 -14.29 5.59 -11.22
CA ALA A 181 -14.63 4.24 -10.76
C ALA A 181 -15.01 3.30 -11.91
N TRP A 182 -15.67 3.82 -12.94
CA TRP A 182 -15.99 3.06 -14.16
C TRP A 182 -14.75 2.76 -14.99
N LEU A 183 -13.83 3.73 -15.19
CA LEU A 183 -12.56 3.54 -15.89
C LEU A 183 -11.69 2.51 -15.20
N ILE A 184 -11.55 2.58 -13.87
CA ILE A 184 -10.80 1.61 -13.08
C ILE A 184 -11.41 0.21 -13.21
N SER A 185 -12.74 0.09 -13.15
CA SER A 185 -13.43 -1.20 -13.34
C SER A 185 -13.18 -1.80 -14.71
N ARG A 186 -13.08 -0.95 -15.74
CA ARG A 186 -12.74 -1.34 -17.11
C ARG A 186 -11.28 -1.76 -17.21
N GLY A 187 -10.36 -0.97 -16.66
CA GLY A 187 -8.91 -1.23 -16.68
C GLY A 187 -8.53 -2.51 -15.95
N ALA A 188 -9.16 -2.80 -14.81
CA ALA A 188 -8.91 -3.99 -14.01
C ALA A 188 -9.12 -5.30 -14.80
N LYS A 189 -10.00 -5.33 -15.78
CA LYS A 189 -10.27 -6.51 -16.62
C LYS A 189 -9.07 -6.99 -17.44
N THR A 190 -8.12 -6.12 -17.69
CA THR A 190 -6.91 -6.43 -18.47
C THR A 190 -5.63 -6.42 -17.62
N GLN A 191 -5.76 -6.30 -16.30
CA GLN A 191 -4.61 -6.17 -15.41
C GLN A 191 -3.63 -7.34 -15.56
N ALA A 192 -4.09 -8.57 -15.58
CA ALA A 192 -3.23 -9.75 -15.72
C ALA A 192 -2.39 -9.68 -17.00
N LEU A 193 -3.03 -9.48 -18.16
CA LEU A 193 -2.35 -9.38 -19.47
C LEU A 193 -1.31 -8.25 -19.49
N ARG A 194 -1.64 -7.10 -18.89
CA ARG A 194 -0.73 -5.96 -18.84
C ARG A 194 0.45 -6.23 -17.92
N MET A 195 0.20 -6.83 -16.74
CA MET A 195 1.27 -7.14 -15.79
C MET A 195 2.23 -8.20 -16.34
N GLU A 196 1.76 -9.25 -17.02
CA GLU A 196 2.62 -10.21 -17.72
C GLU A 196 3.54 -9.51 -18.73
N ARG A 197 2.99 -8.59 -19.51
CA ARG A 197 3.78 -7.84 -20.50
C ARG A 197 4.74 -6.85 -19.82
N HIS A 198 4.31 -6.15 -18.78
CA HIS A 198 5.18 -5.26 -18.01
C HIS A 198 6.37 -6.02 -17.42
N CYS A 199 6.13 -7.17 -16.79
CA CYS A 199 7.19 -7.99 -16.20
C CYS A 199 8.17 -8.50 -17.25
N SER A 200 7.66 -9.03 -18.37
CA SER A 200 8.53 -9.52 -19.44
C SER A 200 9.38 -8.41 -20.08
N ASN A 201 8.79 -7.23 -20.27
CA ASN A 201 9.52 -6.08 -20.80
C ASN A 201 10.55 -5.54 -19.80
N ALA A 202 10.20 -5.48 -18.51
CA ALA A 202 11.12 -5.03 -17.47
C ALA A 202 12.32 -5.96 -17.35
N LEU A 203 12.09 -7.28 -17.35
CA LEU A 203 13.17 -8.28 -17.31
C LEU A 203 14.10 -8.15 -18.54
N ALA A 204 13.55 -8.07 -19.73
CA ALA A 204 14.35 -7.92 -20.95
C ALA A 204 15.17 -6.62 -20.94
N MET A 205 14.62 -5.53 -20.41
CA MET A 205 15.33 -4.26 -20.25
C MET A 205 16.43 -4.37 -19.21
N ALA A 206 16.15 -5.02 -18.09
CA ALA A 206 17.12 -5.24 -17.02
C ALA A 206 18.32 -6.05 -17.55
N GLU A 207 18.08 -7.19 -18.19
CA GLU A 207 19.13 -8.03 -18.79
C GLU A 207 19.94 -7.28 -19.86
N PHE A 208 19.29 -6.44 -20.66
CA PHE A 208 19.97 -5.58 -21.64
C PHE A 208 20.90 -4.59 -20.93
N LEU A 209 20.42 -3.86 -19.92
CA LEU A 209 21.22 -2.86 -19.21
C LEU A 209 22.39 -3.49 -18.45
N GLU A 210 22.21 -4.64 -17.81
CA GLU A 210 23.26 -5.37 -17.14
C GLU A 210 24.38 -5.74 -18.11
N ARG A 211 24.01 -6.30 -19.28
CA ARG A 211 24.97 -6.68 -20.30
C ARG A 211 25.74 -5.47 -20.87
N GLU A 212 25.05 -4.36 -21.14
CA GLU A 212 25.68 -3.17 -21.77
C GLU A 212 26.48 -2.34 -20.76
N SER A 213 26.07 -2.30 -19.48
CA SER A 213 26.76 -1.54 -18.46
C SER A 213 27.88 -2.32 -17.75
N GLY A 214 27.83 -3.65 -17.80
CA GLY A 214 28.70 -4.52 -17.00
C GLY A 214 28.49 -4.41 -15.49
N ALA A 215 27.45 -3.70 -15.06
CA ALA A 215 27.08 -3.56 -13.65
C ALA A 215 25.89 -4.48 -13.32
N PRO A 216 25.92 -5.21 -12.20
CA PRO A 216 24.77 -5.99 -11.75
C PRO A 216 23.60 -5.05 -11.42
N LEU A 217 22.40 -5.52 -11.70
CA LEU A 217 21.14 -4.80 -11.41
C LEU A 217 20.65 -5.10 -10.00
#